data_d136a73196c2abacf9d5a1d0030ef11c
#
_entry.id   d136a73196c2abacf9d5a1d0030ef11c
#
_cell.length_a   1.000
_cell.length_b   1.000
_cell.length_c   1.000
_cell.angle_alpha   90.00
_cell.angle_beta   90.00
_cell.angle_gamma   90.00
#
_symmetry.space_group_name_H-M   'P 1'
#
loop_
_entity.id
_entity.type
_entity.pdbx_description
1 polymer ?
#
loop_
_entity_poly.entity_id
_entity_poly.type
_entity_poly.pdbx_seq_one_letter_code
_entity_poly.pdbx_strand_id
1 'polypeptide(L)'
;MSYESILVETRGRVGLVTLNRPKQLNALNDALMNELGQALAAFEADEGIGCIVITGSEKAFAAGADIGAMKDWGYMDVYKSEYITRNWEKLRAVRKPVIAAVAGFALGGGCELAMMCDFIIAAETAKFGQPEIKLGIIPGAGGTQRLPRAVSKAKAMDLALTARMMDAAEAERAGLVSRVVPADRLLDEALEAATIIAGFSLPSVMMVKESVNRAYETTLAEGVMFERRLFHSLFATEDQKEGMRAFVEKRKPDFRHR
;
A
#
# COMPACT_ATOMS: atom_id res chain seq x y z
N MET A 1 -8.73 20.33 -4.72
CA MET A 1 -9.93 19.69 -4.14
C MET A 1 -9.79 19.76 -2.63
N SER A 2 -10.84 20.03 -1.88
CA SER A 2 -10.79 19.93 -0.41
C SER A 2 -11.32 18.54 -0.03
N TYR A 3 -10.59 17.85 0.82
CA TYR A 3 -10.97 16.55 1.39
C TYR A 3 -11.31 16.75 2.86
N GLU A 4 -12.23 15.93 3.39
CA GLU A 4 -12.66 16.00 4.80
C GLU A 4 -12.04 14.88 5.64
N SER A 5 -11.86 13.69 5.02
CA SER A 5 -11.43 12.47 5.71
C SER A 5 -9.96 12.14 5.48
N ILE A 6 -9.26 12.87 4.61
CA ILE A 6 -7.83 12.72 4.35
C ILE A 6 -7.16 14.09 4.23
N LEU A 7 -5.84 14.12 4.47
CA LEU A 7 -4.97 15.25 4.12
C LEU A 7 -4.09 14.82 2.96
N VAL A 8 -3.91 15.71 1.98
CA VAL A 8 -3.12 15.44 0.77
C VAL A 8 -2.07 16.51 0.60
N GLU A 9 -0.82 16.09 0.49
CA GLU A 9 0.34 16.96 0.30
C GLU A 9 1.24 16.42 -0.82
N THR A 10 2.06 17.31 -1.37
CA THR A 10 3.14 16.95 -2.28
C THR A 10 4.47 17.35 -1.65
N ARG A 11 5.42 16.43 -1.55
CA ARG A 11 6.77 16.61 -1.03
C ARG A 11 7.79 16.29 -2.13
N GLY A 12 8.20 17.29 -2.90
CA GLY A 12 9.01 17.07 -4.10
C GLY A 12 8.25 16.21 -5.13
N ARG A 13 8.77 15.02 -5.44
CA ARG A 13 8.12 14.05 -6.33
C ARG A 13 7.34 12.95 -5.58
N VAL A 14 7.02 13.18 -4.31
CA VAL A 14 6.27 12.23 -3.48
C VAL A 14 4.89 12.77 -3.17
N GLY A 15 3.84 12.01 -3.47
CA GLY A 15 2.48 12.25 -3.01
C GLY A 15 2.30 11.68 -1.61
N LEU A 16 1.84 12.48 -0.65
CA LEU A 16 1.56 12.06 0.72
C LEU A 16 0.06 12.15 0.99
N VAL A 17 -0.52 11.04 1.42
CA VAL A 17 -1.90 10.96 1.92
C VAL A 17 -1.89 10.59 3.38
N THR A 18 -2.50 11.43 4.22
CA THR A 18 -2.72 11.13 5.64
C THR A 18 -4.20 10.86 5.89
N LEU A 19 -4.53 9.67 6.38
CA LEU A 19 -5.89 9.34 6.81
C LEU A 19 -6.24 10.22 8.03
N ASN A 20 -7.37 10.93 7.98
CA ASN A 20 -7.69 11.99 8.92
C ASN A 20 -9.11 11.88 9.51
N ARG A 21 -9.39 10.74 10.12
CA ARG A 21 -10.57 10.53 10.99
C ARG A 21 -10.11 10.12 12.40
N PRO A 22 -9.32 10.95 13.11
CA PRO A 22 -8.61 10.53 14.35
C PRO A 22 -9.56 10.14 15.48
N LYS A 23 -10.74 10.74 15.56
CA LYS A 23 -11.76 10.41 16.58
C LYS A 23 -12.31 8.98 16.42
N GLN A 24 -12.26 8.42 15.22
CA GLN A 24 -12.69 7.07 14.89
C GLN A 24 -11.48 6.15 14.61
N LEU A 25 -10.27 6.50 15.07
CA LEU A 25 -9.04 5.76 14.81
C LEU A 25 -8.87 5.44 13.31
N ASN A 26 -9.21 6.39 12.45
CA ASN A 26 -9.19 6.27 10.99
C ASN A 26 -10.02 5.09 10.44
N ALA A 27 -11.13 4.73 11.11
CA ALA A 27 -12.04 3.71 10.58
C ALA A 27 -12.49 4.06 9.16
N LEU A 28 -12.39 3.07 8.28
CA LEU A 28 -12.58 3.22 6.84
C LEU A 28 -14.07 3.18 6.51
N ASN A 29 -14.61 4.28 5.99
CA ASN A 29 -15.95 4.37 5.45
C ASN A 29 -15.92 4.79 3.98
N ASP A 30 -17.06 4.81 3.32
CA ASP A 30 -17.17 5.15 1.90
C ASP A 30 -16.61 6.54 1.57
N ALA A 31 -16.82 7.53 2.43
CA ALA A 31 -16.33 8.89 2.20
C ALA A 31 -14.80 8.89 2.15
N LEU A 32 -14.13 8.32 3.17
CA LEU A 32 -12.68 8.22 3.22
C LEU A 32 -12.13 7.44 2.03
N MET A 33 -12.72 6.28 1.70
CA MET A 33 -12.23 5.44 0.61
C MET A 33 -12.44 6.09 -0.78
N ASN A 34 -13.52 6.87 -0.94
CA ASN A 34 -13.74 7.65 -2.16
C ASN A 34 -12.71 8.77 -2.30
N GLU A 35 -12.46 9.52 -1.22
CA GLU A 35 -11.46 10.59 -1.21
C GLU A 35 -10.05 10.04 -1.45
N LEU A 36 -9.69 8.94 -0.79
CA LEU A 36 -8.43 8.24 -1.04
C LEU A 36 -8.29 7.85 -2.51
N GLY A 37 -9.33 7.24 -3.09
CA GLY A 37 -9.33 6.85 -4.51
C GLY A 37 -9.18 8.05 -5.46
N GLN A 38 -9.76 9.20 -5.13
CA GLN A 38 -9.60 10.45 -5.91
C GLN A 38 -8.17 11.00 -5.80
N ALA A 39 -7.60 11.05 -4.59
CA ALA A 39 -6.23 11.49 -4.37
C ALA A 39 -5.21 10.60 -5.10
N LEU A 40 -5.40 9.29 -5.03
CA LEU A 40 -4.56 8.32 -5.73
C LEU A 40 -4.63 8.49 -7.25
N ALA A 41 -5.83 8.69 -7.80
CA ALA A 41 -6.01 8.94 -9.24
C ALA A 41 -5.35 10.26 -9.68
N ALA A 42 -5.42 11.30 -8.85
CA ALA A 42 -4.74 12.57 -9.12
C ALA A 42 -3.22 12.41 -9.13
N PHE A 43 -2.64 11.70 -8.15
CA PHE A 43 -1.21 11.41 -8.10
C PHE A 43 -0.75 10.47 -9.22
N GLU A 44 -1.58 9.50 -9.63
CA GLU A 44 -1.28 8.64 -10.77
C GLU A 44 -1.18 9.43 -12.08
N ALA A 45 -2.06 10.43 -12.28
CA ALA A 45 -2.08 11.26 -13.47
C ALA A 45 -1.01 12.37 -13.47
N ASP A 46 -0.45 12.73 -12.33
CA ASP A 46 0.55 13.80 -12.21
C ASP A 46 1.96 13.29 -12.55
N GLU A 47 2.52 13.70 -13.70
CA GLU A 47 3.88 13.33 -14.13
C GLU A 47 4.98 13.79 -13.13
N GLY A 48 4.69 14.78 -12.30
CA GLY A 48 5.57 15.26 -11.23
C GLY A 48 5.73 14.27 -10.09
N ILE A 49 4.80 13.32 -9.91
CA ILE A 49 4.80 12.35 -8.82
C ILE A 49 5.40 11.02 -9.28
N GLY A 50 6.38 10.50 -8.53
CA GLY A 50 7.04 9.22 -8.79
C GLY A 50 6.75 8.13 -7.76
N CYS A 51 6.31 8.50 -6.55
CA CYS A 51 5.96 7.57 -5.49
C CYS A 51 4.88 8.18 -4.58
N ILE A 52 4.09 7.33 -3.91
CA ILE A 52 3.02 7.76 -3.01
C ILE A 52 3.28 7.15 -1.62
N VAL A 53 3.02 7.91 -0.56
CA VAL A 53 3.02 7.45 0.83
C VAL A 53 1.61 7.60 1.39
N ILE A 54 1.10 6.54 2.01
CA ILE A 54 -0.15 6.58 2.79
C ILE A 54 0.21 6.38 4.25
N THR A 55 -0.28 7.26 5.12
CA THR A 55 -0.08 7.17 6.56
C THR A 55 -1.37 7.49 7.31
N GLY A 56 -1.34 7.33 8.63
CA GLY A 56 -2.43 7.70 9.53
C GLY A 56 -1.95 8.58 10.67
N SER A 57 -2.45 8.35 11.87
CA SER A 57 -1.99 9.00 13.10
C SER A 57 -1.06 8.07 13.89
N GLU A 58 -0.39 8.61 14.91
CA GLU A 58 0.42 7.80 15.85
C GLU A 58 -0.38 6.69 16.54
N LYS A 59 -1.69 6.91 16.77
CA LYS A 59 -2.58 5.94 17.45
C LYS A 59 -3.10 4.86 16.51
N ALA A 60 -3.32 5.22 15.25
CA ALA A 60 -3.83 4.28 14.26
C ALA A 60 -3.50 4.73 12.83
N PHE A 61 -2.98 3.80 12.06
CA PHE A 61 -3.06 3.89 10.60
C PHE A 61 -4.52 3.82 10.18
N ALA A 62 -5.20 2.69 10.46
CA ALA A 62 -6.65 2.54 10.36
C ALA A 62 -7.09 1.32 11.20
N ALA A 63 -8.09 1.50 12.07
CA ALA A 63 -8.53 0.45 13.00
C ALA A 63 -9.61 -0.49 12.42
N GLY A 64 -9.83 -0.47 11.10
CA GLY A 64 -10.76 -1.35 10.39
C GLY A 64 -11.83 -0.60 9.62
N ALA A 65 -12.85 -1.32 9.14
CA ALA A 65 -14.03 -0.72 8.55
C ALA A 65 -14.89 -0.01 9.60
N ASP A 66 -15.66 0.99 9.18
CA ASP A 66 -16.62 1.70 10.06
C ASP A 66 -17.86 0.81 10.29
N ILE A 67 -17.82 0.02 11.37
CA ILE A 67 -18.87 -0.94 11.70
C ILE A 67 -20.21 -0.26 11.95
N GLY A 68 -20.20 0.99 12.48
CA GLY A 68 -21.42 1.75 12.68
C GLY A 68 -22.20 2.01 11.39
N ALA A 69 -21.47 2.20 10.29
CA ALA A 69 -22.06 2.44 8.97
C ALA A 69 -22.69 1.17 8.35
N MET A 70 -22.22 -0.03 8.72
CA MET A 70 -22.62 -1.28 8.04
C MET A 70 -23.44 -2.25 8.92
N LYS A 71 -23.63 -1.97 10.21
CA LYS A 71 -24.23 -2.91 11.17
C LYS A 71 -25.64 -3.39 10.82
N ASP A 72 -26.40 -2.59 10.08
CA ASP A 72 -27.80 -2.87 9.72
C ASP A 72 -27.94 -3.35 8.27
N TRP A 73 -26.82 -3.55 7.52
CA TRP A 73 -26.86 -3.97 6.13
C TRP A 73 -27.19 -5.46 6.00
N GLY A 74 -28.09 -5.74 5.06
CA GLY A 74 -28.36 -7.10 4.61
C GLY A 74 -27.49 -7.50 3.38
N TYR A 75 -27.58 -8.76 2.99
CA TYR A 75 -26.84 -9.28 1.84
C TYR A 75 -27.02 -8.42 0.57
N MET A 76 -28.28 -8.05 0.26
CA MET A 76 -28.58 -7.30 -0.96
C MET A 76 -28.04 -5.87 -0.93
N ASP A 77 -27.88 -5.26 0.25
CA ASP A 77 -27.30 -3.93 0.38
C ASP A 77 -25.82 -3.96 0.01
N VAL A 78 -25.11 -4.95 0.54
CA VAL A 78 -23.67 -5.18 0.27
C VAL A 78 -23.45 -5.59 -1.20
N TYR A 79 -24.27 -6.51 -1.71
CA TYR A 79 -24.13 -7.05 -3.06
C TYR A 79 -24.41 -5.99 -4.14
N LYS A 80 -25.54 -5.27 -4.06
CA LYS A 80 -25.93 -4.25 -5.05
C LYS A 80 -25.03 -3.01 -5.01
N SER A 81 -24.48 -2.66 -3.85
CA SER A 81 -23.58 -1.51 -3.72
C SER A 81 -22.15 -1.82 -4.16
N GLU A 82 -21.86 -3.09 -4.51
CA GLU A 82 -20.48 -3.56 -4.77
C GLU A 82 -19.50 -3.12 -3.65
N TYR A 83 -19.96 -3.28 -2.38
CA TYR A 83 -19.17 -2.87 -1.22
C TYR A 83 -17.78 -3.52 -1.26
N ILE A 84 -16.75 -2.76 -0.91
CA ILE A 84 -15.33 -3.06 -1.08
C ILE A 84 -14.87 -2.87 -2.53
N THR A 85 -15.43 -3.58 -3.52
CA THR A 85 -14.96 -3.55 -4.92
C THR A 85 -15.05 -2.15 -5.51
N ARG A 86 -16.13 -1.42 -5.20
CA ARG A 86 -16.43 -0.10 -5.76
C ARG A 86 -15.31 0.94 -5.56
N ASN A 87 -14.70 0.99 -4.38
CA ASN A 87 -13.78 2.07 -4.03
C ASN A 87 -12.50 1.63 -3.31
N TRP A 88 -12.51 0.56 -2.51
CA TRP A 88 -11.32 0.08 -1.80
C TRP A 88 -10.25 -0.46 -2.75
N GLU A 89 -10.67 -1.09 -3.84
CA GLU A 89 -9.74 -1.67 -4.81
C GLU A 89 -9.09 -0.64 -5.76
N LYS A 90 -9.44 0.65 -5.66
CA LYS A 90 -8.81 1.70 -6.49
C LYS A 90 -7.30 1.79 -6.27
N LEU A 91 -6.81 1.47 -5.07
CA LEU A 91 -5.39 1.40 -4.79
C LEU A 91 -4.66 0.37 -5.68
N ARG A 92 -5.31 -0.75 -6.02
CA ARG A 92 -4.72 -1.78 -6.89
C ARG A 92 -4.50 -1.32 -8.33
N ALA A 93 -5.24 -0.31 -8.78
CA ALA A 93 -5.10 0.26 -10.12
C ALA A 93 -3.94 1.25 -10.23
N VAL A 94 -3.35 1.67 -9.11
CA VAL A 94 -2.23 2.61 -9.07
C VAL A 94 -0.96 1.90 -9.54
N ARG A 95 -0.36 2.39 -10.62
CA ARG A 95 0.86 1.81 -11.21
C ARG A 95 2.14 2.35 -10.54
N LYS A 96 2.08 3.58 -10.02
CA LYS A 96 3.18 4.16 -9.25
C LYS A 96 3.35 3.43 -7.92
N PRO A 97 4.56 3.31 -7.37
CA PRO A 97 4.76 2.71 -6.04
C PRO A 97 4.00 3.43 -4.94
N VAL A 98 3.46 2.65 -4.01
CA VAL A 98 2.73 3.14 -2.84
C VAL A 98 3.31 2.49 -1.59
N ILE A 99 3.76 3.29 -0.63
CA ILE A 99 4.30 2.87 0.66
C ILE A 99 3.24 3.09 1.74
N ALA A 100 2.99 2.09 2.58
CA ALA A 100 2.24 2.30 3.82
C ALA A 100 3.20 2.63 4.96
N ALA A 101 3.05 3.81 5.57
CA ALA A 101 3.75 4.20 6.79
C ALA A 101 2.81 4.00 7.99
N VAL A 102 3.03 2.93 8.75
CA VAL A 102 2.07 2.41 9.73
C VAL A 102 2.55 2.65 11.16
N ALA A 103 1.79 3.44 11.92
CA ALA A 103 1.91 3.55 13.38
C ALA A 103 0.61 3.13 14.05
N GLY A 104 0.70 2.66 15.31
CA GLY A 104 -0.47 2.24 16.07
C GLY A 104 -1.25 1.12 15.39
N PHE A 105 -2.57 1.20 15.40
CA PHE A 105 -3.42 0.12 14.90
C PHE A 105 -3.56 0.10 13.38
N ALA A 106 -3.28 -1.04 12.78
CA ALA A 106 -3.65 -1.42 11.41
C ALA A 106 -4.44 -2.75 11.50
N LEU A 107 -5.76 -2.67 11.68
CA LEU A 107 -6.59 -3.82 11.98
C LEU A 107 -7.66 -4.03 10.92
N GLY A 108 -8.02 -5.28 10.64
CA GLY A 108 -9.05 -5.62 9.67
C GLY A 108 -8.83 -4.91 8.34
N GLY A 109 -9.84 -4.17 7.88
CA GLY A 109 -9.74 -3.36 6.66
C GLY A 109 -8.54 -2.41 6.63
N GLY A 110 -8.08 -1.92 7.78
CA GLY A 110 -6.87 -1.09 7.88
C GLY A 110 -5.59 -1.89 7.59
N CYS A 111 -5.50 -3.13 8.08
CA CYS A 111 -4.43 -4.05 7.75
C CYS A 111 -4.50 -4.46 6.27
N GLU A 112 -5.70 -4.67 5.74
CA GLU A 112 -5.92 -4.98 4.33
C GLU A 112 -5.48 -3.81 3.42
N LEU A 113 -5.79 -2.57 3.80
CA LEU A 113 -5.33 -1.37 3.08
C LEU A 113 -3.79 -1.26 3.09
N ALA A 114 -3.15 -1.50 4.24
CA ALA A 114 -1.70 -1.51 4.32
C ALA A 114 -1.08 -2.61 3.43
N MET A 115 -1.67 -3.81 3.39
CA MET A 115 -1.23 -4.91 2.52
C MET A 115 -1.52 -4.69 1.02
N MET A 116 -2.39 -3.74 0.65
CA MET A 116 -2.58 -3.36 -0.74
C MET A 116 -1.49 -2.42 -1.25
N CYS A 117 -0.75 -1.76 -0.36
CA CYS A 117 0.44 -1.00 -0.71
C CYS A 117 1.58 -1.95 -1.11
N ASP A 118 2.61 -1.44 -1.77
CA ASP A 118 3.70 -2.26 -2.28
C ASP A 118 4.60 -2.80 -1.17
N PHE A 119 4.80 -2.00 -0.12
CA PHE A 119 5.44 -2.47 1.11
C PHE A 119 5.07 -1.57 2.29
N ILE A 120 5.31 -2.09 3.50
CA ILE A 120 4.99 -1.44 4.76
C ILE A 120 6.29 -1.05 5.47
N ILE A 121 6.40 0.20 5.89
CA ILE A 121 7.34 0.66 6.92
C ILE A 121 6.52 0.87 8.18
N ALA A 122 6.91 0.25 9.28
CA ALA A 122 6.16 0.31 10.53
C ALA A 122 6.92 1.03 11.63
N ALA A 123 6.21 1.83 12.42
CA ALA A 123 6.72 2.24 13.71
C ALA A 123 6.77 1.05 14.66
N GLU A 124 7.67 1.06 15.64
CA GLU A 124 7.76 0.05 16.70
C GLU A 124 6.45 -0.12 17.49
N THR A 125 5.60 0.93 17.48
CA THR A 125 4.28 0.94 18.12
C THR A 125 3.19 0.25 17.31
N ALA A 126 3.45 -0.13 16.06
CA ALA A 126 2.44 -0.68 15.15
C ALA A 126 1.91 -2.04 15.61
N LYS A 127 0.61 -2.24 15.41
CA LYS A 127 -0.11 -3.48 15.69
C LYS A 127 -0.94 -3.87 14.49
N PHE A 128 -0.76 -5.10 14.02
CA PHE A 128 -1.45 -5.65 12.86
C PHE A 128 -2.37 -6.79 13.27
N GLY A 129 -3.48 -6.97 12.57
CA GLY A 129 -4.38 -8.10 12.85
C GLY A 129 -5.60 -8.11 11.94
N GLN A 130 -6.31 -9.27 11.95
CA GLN A 130 -7.56 -9.50 11.22
C GLN A 130 -8.62 -9.99 12.21
N PRO A 131 -9.23 -9.06 13.00
CA PRO A 131 -10.12 -9.43 14.10
C PRO A 131 -11.59 -9.60 13.69
N GLU A 132 -11.91 -9.68 12.39
CA GLU A 132 -13.27 -9.73 11.84
C GLU A 132 -14.11 -10.86 12.39
N ILE A 133 -13.49 -11.96 12.76
CA ILE A 133 -14.18 -13.11 13.37
C ILE A 133 -14.96 -12.73 14.64
N LYS A 134 -14.51 -11.72 15.38
CA LYS A 134 -15.21 -11.18 16.56
C LYS A 134 -16.56 -10.55 16.23
N LEU A 135 -16.76 -10.18 14.95
CA LEU A 135 -17.99 -9.57 14.44
C LEU A 135 -18.86 -10.57 13.70
N GLY A 136 -18.49 -11.86 13.68
CA GLY A 136 -19.22 -12.89 12.93
C GLY A 136 -19.04 -12.81 11.42
N ILE A 137 -17.99 -12.14 10.94
CA ILE A 137 -17.64 -12.01 9.53
C ILE A 137 -16.18 -12.44 9.30
N ILE A 138 -15.76 -12.45 8.05
CA ILE A 138 -14.37 -12.69 7.65
C ILE A 138 -13.78 -11.41 7.04
N PRO A 139 -12.43 -11.31 6.89
CA PRO A 139 -11.79 -10.25 6.11
C PRO A 139 -12.38 -10.18 4.70
N GLY A 140 -12.77 -8.98 4.26
CA GLY A 140 -13.49 -8.78 2.99
C GLY A 140 -12.69 -8.05 1.91
N ALA A 141 -11.61 -7.35 2.29
CA ALA A 141 -10.79 -6.60 1.36
C ALA A 141 -9.45 -7.29 1.01
N GLY A 142 -9.43 -8.62 1.09
CA GLY A 142 -8.32 -9.47 0.66
C GLY A 142 -7.41 -9.96 1.78
N GLY A 143 -7.76 -9.76 3.05
CA GLY A 143 -6.96 -10.20 4.19
C GLY A 143 -6.70 -11.70 4.20
N THR A 144 -7.70 -12.53 3.90
CA THR A 144 -7.53 -13.98 3.79
C THR A 144 -6.64 -14.44 2.65
N GLN A 145 -6.35 -13.56 1.69
CA GLN A 145 -5.54 -13.85 0.51
C GLN A 145 -4.15 -13.24 0.58
N ARG A 146 -4.04 -11.94 0.99
CA ARG A 146 -2.76 -11.24 1.07
C ARG A 146 -1.94 -11.65 2.28
N LEU A 147 -2.60 -11.78 3.46
CA LEU A 147 -1.88 -12.14 4.68
C LEU A 147 -1.11 -13.47 4.57
N PRO A 148 -1.71 -14.60 4.13
CA PRO A 148 -0.97 -15.86 4.01
C PRO A 148 0.11 -15.86 2.92
N ARG A 149 0.05 -14.91 1.97
CA ARG A 149 1.14 -14.70 0.99
C ARG A 149 2.30 -13.89 1.54
N ALA A 150 2.01 -12.98 2.49
CA ALA A 150 3.04 -12.18 3.13
C ALA A 150 3.74 -12.94 4.28
N VAL A 151 2.97 -13.63 5.15
CA VAL A 151 3.57 -14.29 6.32
C VAL A 151 3.53 -15.81 6.16
N SER A 152 2.87 -16.63 6.60
CA SER A 152 2.70 -18.06 6.34
C SER A 152 1.25 -18.46 6.61
N LYS A 153 0.83 -19.60 6.07
CA LYS A 153 -0.51 -20.11 6.33
C LYS A 153 -0.77 -20.25 7.84
N ALA A 154 0.20 -20.79 8.59
CA ALA A 154 0.04 -21.01 10.03
C ALA A 154 -0.13 -19.69 10.78
N LYS A 155 0.69 -18.68 10.47
CA LYS A 155 0.61 -17.36 11.09
C LYS A 155 -0.69 -16.63 10.72
N ALA A 156 -1.10 -16.70 9.45
CA ALA A 156 -2.35 -16.09 9.00
C ALA A 156 -3.57 -16.72 9.66
N MET A 157 -3.60 -18.05 9.79
CA MET A 157 -4.68 -18.78 10.50
C MET A 157 -4.75 -18.40 11.97
N ASP A 158 -3.60 -18.34 12.67
CA ASP A 158 -3.53 -17.93 14.06
C ASP A 158 -4.12 -16.52 14.25
N LEU A 159 -3.70 -15.55 13.45
CA LEU A 159 -4.20 -14.17 13.52
C LEU A 159 -5.70 -14.08 13.21
N ALA A 160 -6.16 -14.72 12.13
CA ALA A 160 -7.55 -14.61 11.69
C ALA A 160 -8.53 -15.39 12.59
N LEU A 161 -8.14 -16.57 13.12
CA LEU A 161 -9.04 -17.41 13.92
C LEU A 161 -9.06 -17.03 15.40
N THR A 162 -7.94 -16.53 15.93
CA THR A 162 -7.87 -16.10 17.35
C THR A 162 -8.15 -14.61 17.52
N ALA A 163 -8.15 -13.85 16.41
CA ALA A 163 -8.27 -12.39 16.42
C ALA A 163 -7.22 -11.70 17.30
N ARG A 164 -6.05 -12.34 17.51
CA ARG A 164 -4.93 -11.69 18.19
C ARG A 164 -4.28 -10.66 17.30
N MET A 165 -3.54 -9.77 17.89
CA MET A 165 -2.71 -8.80 17.18
C MET A 165 -1.26 -9.28 17.14
N MET A 166 -0.56 -8.87 16.09
CA MET A 166 0.87 -9.04 15.86
C MET A 166 1.54 -7.68 16.03
N ASP A 167 2.61 -7.59 16.82
CA ASP A 167 3.38 -6.36 16.93
C ASP A 167 4.32 -6.14 15.74
N ALA A 168 4.93 -4.95 15.68
CA ALA A 168 5.80 -4.56 14.58
C ALA A 168 6.98 -5.52 14.40
N ALA A 169 7.63 -5.93 15.49
CA ALA A 169 8.78 -6.82 15.45
C ALA A 169 8.39 -8.25 14.99
N GLU A 170 7.22 -8.75 15.41
CA GLU A 170 6.69 -10.02 14.89
C GLU A 170 6.33 -9.88 13.40
N ALA A 171 5.75 -8.76 12.99
CA ALA A 171 5.33 -8.50 11.63
C ALA A 171 6.53 -8.45 10.66
N GLU A 172 7.64 -7.83 11.08
CA GLU A 172 8.89 -7.80 10.31
C GLU A 172 9.49 -9.21 10.18
N ARG A 173 9.65 -9.93 11.30
CA ARG A 173 10.16 -11.31 11.26
C ARG A 173 9.29 -12.27 10.45
N ALA A 174 8.00 -12.01 10.39
CA ALA A 174 7.05 -12.81 9.61
C ALA A 174 7.00 -12.46 8.11
N GLY A 175 7.58 -11.33 7.70
CA GLY A 175 7.62 -10.86 6.31
C GLY A 175 6.48 -9.93 5.89
N LEU A 176 5.60 -9.51 6.83
CA LEU A 176 4.55 -8.54 6.53
C LEU A 176 5.10 -7.10 6.39
N VAL A 177 6.07 -6.76 7.21
CA VAL A 177 6.67 -5.42 7.28
C VAL A 177 8.08 -5.48 6.71
N SER A 178 8.42 -4.51 5.88
CA SER A 178 9.73 -4.40 5.23
C SER A 178 10.82 -3.95 6.21
N ARG A 179 10.50 -3.03 7.11
CA ARG A 179 11.39 -2.52 8.15
C ARG A 179 10.59 -1.90 9.30
N VAL A 180 11.17 -1.95 10.50
CA VAL A 180 10.64 -1.31 11.72
C VAL A 180 11.56 -0.18 12.12
N VAL A 181 10.98 0.97 12.48
CA VAL A 181 11.70 2.20 12.84
C VAL A 181 11.12 2.82 14.12
N PRO A 182 11.85 3.70 14.82
CA PRO A 182 11.30 4.49 15.91
C PRO A 182 10.08 5.29 15.48
N ALA A 183 9.09 5.47 16.36
CA ALA A 183 7.82 6.09 16.01
C ALA A 183 7.96 7.52 15.50
N ASP A 184 8.87 8.28 16.06
CA ASP A 184 9.20 9.67 15.66
C ASP A 184 9.94 9.77 14.31
N ARG A 185 10.48 8.65 13.79
CA ARG A 185 11.19 8.59 12.52
C ARG A 185 10.34 8.04 11.38
N LEU A 186 9.14 7.52 11.67
CA LEU A 186 8.33 6.77 10.69
C LEU A 186 8.09 7.54 9.39
N LEU A 187 7.60 8.78 9.51
CA LEU A 187 7.23 9.56 8.33
C LEU A 187 8.48 9.97 7.53
N ASP A 188 9.55 10.36 8.20
CA ASP A 188 10.83 10.73 7.56
C ASP A 188 11.40 9.55 6.77
N GLU A 189 11.46 8.35 7.37
CA GLU A 189 11.95 7.13 6.74
C GLU A 189 11.10 6.72 5.51
N ALA A 190 9.76 6.87 5.62
CA ALA A 190 8.87 6.59 4.50
C ALA A 190 9.04 7.59 3.36
N LEU A 191 9.19 8.88 3.67
CA LEU A 191 9.43 9.93 2.68
C LEU A 191 10.82 9.82 2.05
N GLU A 192 11.84 9.43 2.80
CA GLU A 192 13.18 9.16 2.28
C GLU A 192 13.15 7.99 1.27
N ALA A 193 12.54 6.87 1.66
CA ALA A 193 12.37 5.73 0.75
C ALA A 193 11.59 6.11 -0.51
N ALA A 194 10.48 6.85 -0.36
CA ALA A 194 9.69 7.33 -1.48
C ALA A 194 10.46 8.30 -2.39
N THR A 195 11.30 9.16 -1.81
CA THR A 195 12.15 10.11 -2.56
C THR A 195 13.20 9.37 -3.38
N ILE A 196 13.81 8.33 -2.81
CA ILE A 196 14.75 7.46 -3.53
C ILE A 196 14.06 6.81 -4.73
N ILE A 197 12.88 6.22 -4.53
CA ILE A 197 12.09 5.59 -5.59
C ILE A 197 11.71 6.60 -6.67
N ALA A 198 11.21 7.78 -6.28
CA ALA A 198 10.80 8.82 -7.20
C ALA A 198 11.96 9.46 -8.00
N GLY A 199 13.20 9.23 -7.55
CA GLY A 199 14.42 9.64 -8.25
C GLY A 199 14.86 8.68 -9.35
N PHE A 200 14.28 7.48 -9.44
CA PHE A 200 14.56 6.53 -10.52
C PHE A 200 13.66 6.74 -11.75
N SER A 201 14.01 6.09 -12.86
CA SER A 201 13.19 6.06 -14.06
C SER A 201 11.78 5.54 -13.75
N LEU A 202 10.76 6.37 -13.92
CA LEU A 202 9.38 6.01 -13.59
C LEU A 202 8.89 4.77 -14.37
N PRO A 203 9.12 4.63 -15.71
CA PRO A 203 8.79 3.41 -16.42
C PRO A 203 9.41 2.15 -15.81
N SER A 204 10.69 2.21 -15.44
CA SER A 204 11.40 1.07 -14.82
C SER A 204 10.81 0.72 -13.46
N VAL A 205 10.52 1.71 -12.62
CA VAL A 205 9.90 1.52 -11.30
C VAL A 205 8.52 0.87 -11.42
N MET A 206 7.69 1.36 -12.35
CA MET A 206 6.35 0.79 -12.59
C MET A 206 6.43 -0.65 -13.09
N MET A 207 7.36 -0.97 -13.99
CA MET A 207 7.56 -2.33 -14.51
C MET A 207 8.12 -3.30 -13.44
N VAL A 208 8.96 -2.82 -12.52
CA VAL A 208 9.38 -3.63 -11.35
C VAL A 208 8.18 -3.98 -10.48
N LYS A 209 7.34 -3.00 -10.13
CA LYS A 209 6.10 -3.24 -9.36
C LYS A 209 5.21 -4.27 -10.06
N GLU A 210 4.98 -4.11 -11.35
CA GLU A 210 4.14 -5.02 -12.14
C GLU A 210 4.73 -6.44 -12.15
N SER A 211 6.05 -6.58 -12.36
CA SER A 211 6.72 -7.88 -12.39
C SER A 211 6.69 -8.59 -11.04
N VAL A 212 6.94 -7.87 -9.94
CA VAL A 212 6.90 -8.45 -8.59
C VAL A 212 5.48 -8.90 -8.23
N ASN A 213 4.46 -8.09 -8.54
CA ASN A 213 3.06 -8.47 -8.33
C ASN A 213 2.67 -9.70 -9.15
N ARG A 214 3.21 -9.85 -10.38
CA ARG A 214 2.97 -11.02 -11.23
C ARG A 214 3.42 -12.34 -10.60
N ALA A 215 4.43 -12.31 -9.73
CA ALA A 215 4.93 -13.51 -9.06
C ALA A 215 3.87 -14.20 -8.17
N TYR A 216 2.85 -13.46 -7.72
CA TYR A 216 1.77 -13.98 -6.90
C TYR A 216 0.56 -14.46 -7.72
N GLU A 217 0.57 -14.26 -9.04
CA GLU A 217 -0.58 -14.52 -9.92
C GLU A 217 -0.31 -15.59 -10.98
N THR A 218 0.95 -16.06 -11.11
CA THR A 218 1.32 -17.00 -12.17
C THR A 218 2.40 -18.00 -11.74
N THR A 219 2.72 -18.95 -12.63
CA THR A 219 3.83 -19.88 -12.41
C THR A 219 5.18 -19.20 -12.58
N LEU A 220 6.25 -19.76 -11.98
CA LEU A 220 7.60 -19.20 -12.10
C LEU A 220 8.03 -19.03 -13.57
N ALA A 221 7.76 -20.03 -14.42
CA ALA A 221 8.17 -19.98 -15.82
C ALA A 221 7.50 -18.84 -16.58
N GLU A 222 6.18 -18.64 -16.38
CA GLU A 222 5.42 -17.57 -17.01
C GLU A 222 5.82 -16.20 -16.43
N GLY A 223 6.05 -16.12 -15.12
CA GLY A 223 6.51 -14.90 -14.45
C GLY A 223 7.86 -14.45 -14.99
N VAL A 224 8.84 -15.36 -15.13
CA VAL A 224 10.17 -15.06 -15.69
C VAL A 224 10.07 -14.66 -17.17
N MET A 225 9.18 -15.28 -17.95
CA MET A 225 8.94 -14.84 -19.33
C MET A 225 8.36 -13.44 -19.42
N PHE A 226 7.40 -13.11 -18.55
CA PHE A 226 6.81 -11.79 -18.45
C PHE A 226 7.87 -10.72 -18.09
N GLU A 227 8.64 -10.95 -17.03
CA GLU A 227 9.75 -10.10 -16.60
C GLU A 227 10.74 -9.84 -17.74
N ARG A 228 11.15 -10.88 -18.45
CA ARG A 228 12.10 -10.76 -19.57
C ARG A 228 11.58 -9.89 -20.70
N ARG A 229 10.28 -9.95 -21.00
CA ARG A 229 9.66 -9.09 -22.01
C ARG A 229 9.68 -7.62 -21.58
N LEU A 230 9.35 -7.34 -20.31
CA LEU A 230 9.44 -5.99 -19.76
C LEU A 230 10.88 -5.50 -19.73
N PHE A 231 11.83 -6.33 -19.30
CA PHE A 231 13.26 -6.01 -19.33
C PHE A 231 13.72 -5.62 -20.73
N HIS A 232 13.37 -6.41 -21.77
CA HIS A 232 13.72 -6.09 -23.16
C HIS A 232 13.09 -4.79 -23.63
N SER A 233 11.81 -4.51 -23.25
CA SER A 233 11.11 -3.29 -23.67
C SER A 233 11.76 -2.02 -23.12
N LEU A 234 12.38 -2.09 -21.94
CA LEU A 234 13.08 -0.96 -21.34
C LEU A 234 14.26 -0.47 -22.18
N PHE A 235 14.86 -1.33 -23.04
CA PHE A 235 15.93 -0.91 -23.95
C PHE A 235 15.48 0.07 -25.04
N ALA A 236 14.16 0.27 -25.20
CA ALA A 236 13.59 1.30 -26.08
C ALA A 236 13.49 2.69 -25.41
N THR A 237 13.67 2.77 -24.08
CA THR A 237 13.51 4.02 -23.32
C THR A 237 14.77 4.91 -23.40
N GLU A 238 14.58 6.22 -23.31
CA GLU A 238 15.67 7.16 -23.16
C GLU A 238 16.40 7.00 -21.83
N ASP A 239 15.62 6.71 -20.77
CA ASP A 239 16.12 6.54 -19.40
C ASP A 239 17.10 5.35 -19.30
N GLN A 240 16.87 4.24 -20.02
CA GLN A 240 17.79 3.13 -20.03
C GLN A 240 19.14 3.56 -20.62
N LYS A 241 19.15 4.33 -21.70
CA LYS A 241 20.38 4.87 -22.31
C LYS A 241 21.12 5.80 -21.38
N GLU A 242 20.36 6.70 -20.73
CA GLU A 242 20.92 7.64 -19.75
C GLU A 242 21.48 6.91 -18.53
N GLY A 243 20.74 5.98 -17.96
CA GLY A 243 21.18 5.24 -16.78
C GLY A 243 22.46 4.47 -16.99
N MET A 244 22.59 3.75 -18.12
CA MET A 244 23.80 3.01 -18.46
C MET A 244 24.99 3.94 -18.76
N ARG A 245 24.76 5.04 -19.47
CA ARG A 245 25.78 6.05 -19.73
C ARG A 245 26.28 6.67 -18.44
N ALA A 246 25.39 7.14 -17.59
CA ALA A 246 25.71 7.74 -16.30
C ALA A 246 26.53 6.80 -15.41
N PHE A 247 26.17 5.50 -15.40
CA PHE A 247 26.91 4.48 -14.67
C PHE A 247 28.36 4.34 -15.15
N VAL A 248 28.57 4.25 -16.48
CA VAL A 248 29.92 4.15 -17.08
C VAL A 248 30.74 5.42 -16.83
N GLU A 249 30.09 6.59 -16.88
CA GLU A 249 30.71 7.91 -16.64
C GLU A 249 30.84 8.24 -15.14
N LYS A 250 30.39 7.38 -14.24
CA LYS A 250 30.43 7.56 -12.76
C LYS A 250 29.77 8.86 -12.30
N ARG A 251 28.66 9.26 -12.88
CA ARG A 251 27.85 10.41 -12.53
C ARG A 251 26.42 9.98 -12.15
N LYS A 252 25.64 10.90 -11.55
CA LYS A 252 24.21 10.68 -11.35
C LYS A 252 23.47 10.71 -12.69
N PRO A 253 22.50 9.82 -12.92
CA PRO A 253 21.63 9.88 -14.08
C PRO A 253 20.64 11.05 -13.99
N ASP A 254 20.23 11.59 -15.12
CA ASP A 254 19.18 12.60 -15.29
C ASP A 254 18.02 11.96 -16.06
N PHE A 255 17.15 11.25 -15.35
CA PHE A 255 16.04 10.53 -15.95
C PHE A 255 14.94 11.49 -16.43
N ARG A 256 14.40 11.21 -17.61
CA ARG A 256 13.32 11.96 -18.25
C ARG A 256 11.95 11.26 -18.13
N HIS A 257 11.94 10.08 -17.52
CA HIS A 257 10.75 9.26 -17.28
C HIS A 257 10.04 8.79 -18.57
N ARG A 258 10.79 8.55 -19.63
CA ARG A 258 10.30 8.13 -20.95
C ARG A 258 11.28 7.23 -21.71
#